data_7972a338ba90e0f7d761b0e570565675
#
_entry.id   7972a338ba90e0f7d761b0e570565675
#
_cell.length_a   1.000
_cell.length_b   1.000
_cell.length_c   1.000
_cell.angle_alpha   90.00
_cell.angle_beta   90.00
_cell.angle_gamma   90.00
#
_symmetry.space_group_name_H-M   'P 1'
#
loop_
_entity.id
_entity.type
_entity.pdbx_description
1 polymer ?
#
loop_
_entity_poly.entity_id
_entity_poly.type
_entity_poly.pdbx_seq_one_letter_code
_entity_poly.pdbx_strand_id
1 'polypeptide(L)' 'MTPAIGQLRQWTHPENTTRKGMIFLIVGEGHPEMSGLPVTLDILIDGEMVMIGYDWVCHASEVINETR' A
#
# COMPACT_ATOMS: atom_id res chain seq x y z
N MET A 1 -7.54 -10.03 0.34
CA MET A 1 -6.80 -10.05 -0.90
C MET A 1 -5.42 -9.44 -0.73
N THR A 2 -4.44 -10.05 -1.30
CA THR A 2 -3.04 -9.66 -1.12
C THR A 2 -2.70 -8.44 -1.95
N PRO A 3 -2.00 -7.46 -1.40
CA PRO A 3 -1.54 -6.34 -2.20
C PRO A 3 -0.64 -6.81 -3.33
N ALA A 4 -0.80 -6.20 -4.49
CA ALA A 4 -0.04 -6.57 -5.67
C ALA A 4 0.22 -5.34 -6.52
N ILE A 5 1.31 -5.39 -7.28
CA ILE A 5 1.67 -4.30 -8.17
C ILE A 5 0.53 -4.09 -9.16
N GLY A 6 0.18 -2.85 -9.38
CA GLY A 6 -0.90 -2.49 -10.27
C GLY A 6 -2.24 -2.30 -9.60
N GLN A 7 -2.35 -2.64 -8.32
CA GLN A 7 -3.60 -2.43 -7.60
C GLN A 7 -3.76 -0.98 -7.21
N LEU A 8 -4.99 -0.50 -7.32
CA LEU A 8 -5.39 0.75 -6.69
C LEU A 8 -6.06 0.44 -5.36
N ARG A 9 -5.64 1.13 -4.33
CA ARG A 9 -6.18 0.93 -3.01
C ARG A 9 -6.51 2.28 -2.39
N GLN A 10 -7.31 2.25 -1.35
CA GLN A 10 -7.71 3.45 -0.64
C GLN A 10 -7.43 3.27 0.85
N TRP A 11 -6.83 4.26 1.46
CA TRP A 11 -6.58 4.23 2.90
C TRP A 11 -7.89 4.36 3.64
N THR A 12 -8.18 3.42 4.53
CA THR A 12 -9.45 3.40 5.23
C THR A 12 -9.31 3.37 6.75
N HIS A 13 -8.10 3.19 7.25
CA HIS A 13 -7.90 3.04 8.69
C HIS A 13 -8.20 4.35 9.40
N PRO A 14 -9.00 4.32 10.48
CA PRO A 14 -9.41 5.56 11.15
C PRO A 14 -8.26 6.36 11.74
N GLU A 15 -7.16 5.70 12.09
CA GLU A 15 -6.04 6.41 12.69
C GLU A 15 -5.10 7.01 11.66
N ASN A 16 -5.32 6.74 10.40
CA ASN A 16 -4.49 7.30 9.35
C ASN A 16 -5.09 8.63 8.92
N THR A 17 -5.09 9.59 9.83
CA THR A 17 -5.85 10.82 9.63
C THR A 17 -5.30 11.67 8.49
N THR A 18 -4.00 11.59 8.25
CA THR A 18 -3.40 12.37 7.18
C THR A 18 -3.79 11.87 5.80
N ARG A 19 -3.89 10.56 5.65
CA ARG A 19 -4.08 9.95 4.33
C ARG A 19 -5.39 9.23 4.18
N LYS A 20 -6.23 9.26 5.21
CA LYS A 20 -7.49 8.53 5.15
C LYS A 20 -8.31 9.00 3.96
N GLY A 21 -8.81 8.05 3.20
CA GLY A 21 -9.60 8.36 2.03
C GLY A 21 -8.80 8.58 0.76
N MET A 22 -7.49 8.70 0.85
CA MET A 22 -6.67 8.92 -0.34
C MET A 22 -6.48 7.59 -1.07
N ILE A 23 -6.40 7.69 -2.38
CA ILE A 23 -6.20 6.55 -3.24
C ILE A 23 -4.74 6.50 -3.65
N PHE A 24 -4.19 5.31 -3.70
CA PHE A 24 -2.79 5.15 -4.11
C PHE A 24 -2.66 3.94 -5.00
N LEU A 25 -1.57 3.92 -5.77
CA LEU A 25 -1.25 2.85 -6.68
C LEU A 25 -0.03 2.11 -6.16
N ILE A 26 -0.10 0.80 -6.12
CA ILE A 26 1.08 0.00 -5.77
C ILE A 26 1.92 -0.14 -7.02
N VAL A 27 3.13 0.38 -6.98
CA VAL A 27 3.99 0.41 -8.17
C VAL A 27 5.18 -0.52 -8.07
N GLY A 28 5.49 -1.02 -6.87
CA GLY A 28 6.61 -1.91 -6.74
C GLY A 28 6.69 -2.51 -5.36
N GLU A 29 7.64 -3.41 -5.19
CA GLU A 29 7.92 -4.02 -3.90
C GLU A 29 9.29 -3.59 -3.45
N GLY A 30 9.39 -3.17 -2.21
CA GLY A 30 10.69 -2.89 -1.64
C GLY A 30 11.42 -4.17 -1.36
N HIS A 31 12.71 -4.06 -1.22
CA HIS A 31 13.53 -5.22 -0.90
C HIS A 31 13.34 -5.58 0.56
N PRO A 32 13.07 -6.83 0.86
CA PRO A 32 13.00 -7.24 2.25
C PRO A 32 14.38 -7.14 2.87
N GLU A 33 14.40 -6.81 4.14
CA GLU A 33 15.64 -6.89 4.85
C GLU A 33 16.06 -8.34 5.00
N MET A 34 17.30 -8.53 5.28
CA MET A 34 17.75 -9.86 5.60
C MET A 34 16.97 -10.37 6.77
N SER A 35 16.94 -11.53 7.09
CA SER A 35 16.32 -12.13 8.26
C SER A 35 14.81 -12.07 8.26
N GLY A 36 14.21 -11.94 7.14
CA GLY A 36 12.78 -12.19 7.04
C GLY A 36 11.90 -11.10 7.60
N LEU A 37 12.39 -9.89 7.63
CA LEU A 37 11.52 -8.78 7.99
C LEU A 37 10.43 -8.62 6.96
N PRO A 38 9.33 -8.01 7.35
CA PRO A 38 8.22 -7.83 6.42
C PRO A 38 8.64 -7.06 5.18
N VAL A 39 8.04 -7.44 4.08
CA VAL A 39 8.25 -6.76 2.83
C VAL A 39 7.61 -5.39 2.89
N THR A 40 8.19 -4.44 2.19
CA THR A 40 7.58 -3.13 2.02
C THR A 40 7.08 -3.01 0.60
N LEU A 41 6.20 -2.05 0.40
CA LEU A 41 5.65 -1.76 -0.92
C LEU A 41 5.95 -0.32 -1.27
N ASP A 42 6.25 -0.09 -2.54
CA ASP A 42 6.38 1.26 -3.06
C ASP A 42 5.04 1.67 -3.60
N ILE A 43 4.52 2.77 -3.12
CA ILE A 43 3.22 3.26 -3.56
C ILE A 43 3.38 4.65 -4.13
N LEU A 44 2.51 4.97 -5.07
CA LEU A 44 2.42 6.32 -5.62
C LEU A 44 1.15 6.93 -5.07
N ILE A 45 1.30 7.97 -4.28
CA ILE A 45 0.18 8.63 -3.64
C ILE A 45 0.39 10.14 -3.72
N ASP A 46 -0.62 10.82 -4.22
CA ASP A 46 -0.60 12.28 -4.33
C ASP A 46 0.65 12.77 -5.05
N GLY A 47 1.05 12.04 -6.09
CA GLY A 47 2.20 12.41 -6.90
C GLY A 47 3.54 12.09 -6.29
N GLU A 48 3.56 11.40 -5.16
CA GLU A 48 4.81 11.06 -4.46
C GLU A 48 4.97 9.57 -4.32
N MET A 49 6.20 9.15 -4.39
CA MET A 49 6.55 7.76 -4.16
C MET A 49 6.87 7.56 -2.69
N VAL A 50 6.18 6.65 -2.04
CA VAL A 50 6.35 6.40 -0.61
C VAL A 50 6.52 4.91 -0.40
N MET A 51 7.39 4.55 0.53
CA MET A 51 7.59 3.16 0.90
C MET A 51 6.83 2.87 2.18
N ILE A 52 5.94 1.89 2.12
CA ILE A 52 5.04 1.57 3.24
C ILE A 52 5.17 0.09 3.53
N GLY A 53 5.06 -0.28 4.79
CA GLY A 53 5.10 -1.68 5.18
C GLY A 53 3.94 -2.47 4.60
N TYR A 54 4.25 -3.68 4.16
CA TYR A 54 3.27 -4.56 3.55
C TYR A 54 2.08 -4.80 4.48
N ASP A 55 2.35 -5.10 5.74
CA ASP A 55 1.28 -5.38 6.69
C ASP A 55 0.36 -4.20 6.88
N TRP A 56 0.93 -3.01 6.90
CA TRP A 56 0.12 -1.81 7.08
C TRP A 56 -0.81 -1.62 5.89
N VAL A 57 -0.32 -1.86 4.68
CA VAL A 57 -1.18 -1.77 3.50
C VAL A 57 -2.31 -2.77 3.59
N CYS A 58 -2.05 -3.98 4.05
CA CYS A 58 -3.09 -4.99 4.19
C CYS A 58 -4.17 -4.57 5.16
N HIS A 59 -3.76 -4.00 6.29
CA HIS A 59 -4.71 -3.68 7.35
C HIS A 59 -5.42 -2.37 7.13
N ALA A 60 -4.74 -1.39 6.57
CA ALA A 60 -5.22 -0.03 6.62
C ALA A 60 -5.81 0.44 5.30
N SER A 61 -5.88 -0.41 4.31
CA SER A 61 -6.40 0.00 3.01
C SER A 61 -7.23 -1.11 2.38
N GLU A 62 -8.01 -0.74 1.38
CA GLU A 62 -8.85 -1.66 0.63
C GLU A 62 -8.64 -1.50 -0.85
N VAL A 63 -8.74 -2.60 -1.58
CA VAL A 63 -8.65 -2.60 -3.03
C VAL A 63 -9.88 -1.92 -3.60
N ILE A 64 -9.68 -1.02 -4.54
CA ILE A 64 -10.79 -0.34 -5.18
C ILE A 64 -10.90 -0.64 -6.67
N ASN A 65 -9.86 -1.20 -7.30
CA ASN A 65 -10.01 -1.65 -8.66
C ASN A 65 -9.95 -3.16 -8.67
N GLU A 66 -10.98 -3.76 -9.12
CA GLU A 66 -11.04 -5.20 -9.20
C GLU A 66 -10.78 -5.61 -10.60
N THR A 67 -9.56 -5.88 -10.88
CA THR A 67 -9.18 -6.23 -12.21
C THR A 67 -9.67 -7.60 -12.59
N ARG A 68 -10.09 -7.75 -13.78
CA ARG A 68 -10.59 -9.04 -14.24
C ARG A 68 -9.63 -9.65 -15.17
#